data_8b5cf89ef6972106f99b80466d2cb54d
#
_entry.id   8b5cf89ef6972106f99b80466d2cb54d
#
_cell.length_a   1.000
_cell.length_b   1.000
_cell.length_c   1.000
_cell.angle_alpha   90.00
_cell.angle_beta   90.00
_cell.angle_gamma   90.00
#
_symmetry.space_group_name_H-M   'P 1'
#
loop_
_entity.id
_entity.type
_entity.pdbx_description
1 polymer ?
#
loop_
_entity_poly.entity_id
_entity_poly.type
_entity_poly.pdbx_seq_one_letter_code
_entity_poly.pdbx_strand_id
1 'polypeptide(L)'
;MALTVAHDCLEAEAATAQPALVFCTRYGEYERTYGLLQDLADGEALSPASFSVSVHNTAAGLCSIHEGLAGYSTAISAGRETLEHGFLDCATLLNTGEADEALLVFHDEPLPAVYGRPEPGFPGGLALALLLRRAGQGGDELALAWREKAGDEAQNLPEPEPCAITQAGNVLRLLTRRADRCGHGGDRLRWIWSYHAAA
;
A
#
# COMPACT_ATOMS: atom_id res chain seq x y z
N MET A 1 -2.65 4.83 -12.19
CA MET A 1 -2.75 3.47 -11.61
C MET A 1 -3.39 3.49 -10.22
N ALA A 2 -2.79 4.18 -9.20
CA ALA A 2 -3.38 4.24 -7.85
C ALA A 2 -4.82 4.78 -7.82
N LEU A 3 -5.09 5.88 -8.52
CA LEU A 3 -6.43 6.48 -8.60
C LEU A 3 -7.46 5.55 -9.24
N THR A 4 -7.08 4.81 -10.27
CA THR A 4 -7.98 3.86 -10.94
C THR A 4 -8.42 2.75 -10.00
N VAL A 5 -7.47 2.09 -9.31
CA VAL A 5 -7.83 1.00 -8.38
C VAL A 5 -8.61 1.52 -7.16
N ALA A 6 -8.34 2.76 -6.72
CA ALA A 6 -9.11 3.40 -5.66
C ALA A 6 -10.56 3.63 -6.06
N HIS A 7 -10.76 4.23 -7.24
CA HIS A 7 -12.09 4.49 -7.82
C HIS A 7 -12.87 3.19 -8.01
N ASP A 8 -12.28 2.21 -8.71
CA ASP A 8 -12.91 0.92 -8.99
C ASP A 8 -13.32 0.20 -7.70
N CYS A 9 -12.49 0.28 -6.64
CA CYS A 9 -12.77 -0.31 -5.34
C CYS A 9 -13.95 0.39 -4.64
N LEU A 10 -13.98 1.72 -4.65
CA LEU A 10 -15.07 2.51 -4.05
C LEU A 10 -16.41 2.25 -4.74
N GLU A 11 -16.42 2.16 -6.07
CA GLU A 11 -17.63 1.85 -6.82
C GLU A 11 -18.11 0.41 -6.60
N ALA A 12 -17.20 -0.58 -6.65
CA ALA A 12 -17.55 -2.00 -6.53
C ALA A 12 -18.11 -2.35 -5.14
N GLU A 13 -17.58 -1.74 -4.09
CA GLU A 13 -17.93 -2.05 -2.70
C GLU A 13 -19.05 -1.17 -2.13
N ALA A 14 -19.63 -0.28 -2.95
CA ALA A 14 -20.65 0.68 -2.51
C ALA A 14 -20.24 1.37 -1.20
N ALA A 15 -19.04 1.95 -1.18
CA ALA A 15 -18.45 2.60 -0.02
C ALA A 15 -19.42 3.61 0.61
N THR A 16 -19.36 3.74 1.92
CA THR A 16 -20.05 4.82 2.62
C THR A 16 -19.51 6.19 2.16
N ALA A 17 -20.26 7.25 2.46
CA ALA A 17 -20.00 8.56 1.89
C ALA A 17 -18.58 9.13 2.16
N GLN A 18 -17.86 8.68 3.20
CA GLN A 18 -16.59 9.28 3.62
C GLN A 18 -15.62 8.25 4.25
N PRO A 19 -15.10 7.28 3.50
CA PRO A 19 -14.07 6.38 4.02
C PRO A 19 -12.78 7.15 4.36
N ALA A 20 -12.04 6.70 5.36
CA ALA A 20 -10.69 7.18 5.61
C ALA A 20 -9.76 6.74 4.47
N LEU A 21 -8.94 7.64 3.94
CA LEU A 21 -7.99 7.36 2.87
C LEU A 21 -6.59 7.07 3.45
N VAL A 22 -6.07 5.87 3.21
CA VAL A 22 -4.71 5.48 3.61
C VAL A 22 -3.95 5.03 2.37
N PHE A 23 -3.12 5.91 1.84
CA PHE A 23 -2.28 5.63 0.67
C PHE A 23 -0.90 5.18 1.11
N CYS A 24 -0.41 4.11 0.49
CA CYS A 24 0.85 3.46 0.83
C CYS A 24 1.73 3.38 -0.40
N THR A 25 2.91 3.98 -0.35
CA THR A 25 3.91 3.86 -1.40
C THR A 25 5.31 3.97 -0.80
N ARG A 26 6.23 3.15 -1.26
CA ARG A 26 7.63 3.20 -0.80
C ARG A 26 8.35 4.42 -1.34
N TYR A 27 8.03 4.77 -2.56
CA TYR A 27 8.80 5.73 -3.35
C TYR A 27 8.01 6.98 -3.74
N GLY A 28 6.67 6.96 -3.61
CA GLY A 28 5.83 8.10 -4.01
C GLY A 28 6.04 8.45 -5.48
N GLU A 29 6.19 9.74 -5.74
CA GLU A 29 6.35 10.32 -7.08
C GLU A 29 7.84 10.44 -7.50
N TYR A 30 8.64 9.40 -7.28
CA TYR A 30 10.09 9.46 -7.44
C TYR A 30 10.51 9.70 -8.90
N GLU A 31 9.81 9.12 -9.87
CA GLU A 31 10.07 9.36 -11.30
C GLU A 31 9.88 10.84 -11.65
N ARG A 32 8.83 11.46 -11.15
CA ARG A 32 8.56 12.89 -11.35
C ARG A 32 9.60 13.76 -10.66
N THR A 33 9.93 13.42 -9.43
CA THR A 33 10.96 14.13 -8.66
C THR A 33 12.31 14.05 -9.37
N TYR A 34 12.65 12.89 -9.91
CA TYR A 34 13.89 12.70 -10.67
C TYR A 34 13.91 13.57 -11.93
N GLY A 35 12.81 13.63 -12.70
CA GLY A 35 12.70 14.52 -13.84
C GLY A 35 12.92 16.00 -13.48
N LEU A 36 12.31 16.47 -12.39
CA LEU A 36 12.51 17.85 -11.90
C LEU A 36 13.97 18.11 -11.49
N LEU A 37 14.67 17.13 -10.90
CA LEU A 37 16.09 17.24 -10.57
C LEU A 37 16.97 17.30 -11.82
N GLN A 38 16.61 16.57 -12.87
CA GLN A 38 17.31 16.66 -14.16
C GLN A 38 17.13 18.03 -14.79
N ASP A 39 15.89 18.56 -14.88
CA ASP A 39 15.60 19.90 -15.39
C ASP A 39 16.43 20.94 -14.64
N LEU A 40 16.49 20.84 -13.30
CA LEU A 40 17.29 21.74 -12.47
C LEU A 40 18.78 21.64 -12.76
N ALA A 41 19.31 20.42 -12.95
CA ALA A 41 20.73 20.21 -13.26
C ALA A 41 21.12 20.76 -14.64
N ASP A 42 20.19 20.71 -15.59
CA ASP A 42 20.36 21.22 -16.95
C ASP A 42 20.12 22.75 -17.06
N GLY A 43 19.74 23.38 -15.94
CA GLY A 43 19.46 24.82 -15.90
C GLY A 43 18.11 25.20 -16.53
N GLU A 44 17.23 24.23 -16.72
CA GLU A 44 15.89 24.43 -17.25
C GLU A 44 14.93 24.97 -16.19
N ALA A 45 13.87 25.66 -16.65
CA ALA A 45 12.85 26.19 -15.76
C ALA A 45 11.95 25.07 -15.25
N LEU A 46 11.86 24.95 -13.92
CA LEU A 46 10.99 23.95 -13.29
C LEU A 46 9.50 24.26 -13.57
N SER A 47 8.74 23.24 -13.92
CA SER A 47 7.29 23.34 -14.06
C SER A 47 6.62 23.41 -12.68
N PRO A 48 5.91 24.49 -12.32
CA PRO A 48 5.17 24.58 -11.06
C PRO A 48 4.10 23.49 -10.93
N ALA A 49 3.47 23.11 -12.04
CA ALA A 49 2.49 22.04 -12.06
C ALA A 49 3.11 20.69 -11.74
N SER A 50 4.26 20.36 -12.34
CA SER A 50 5.00 19.12 -12.04
C SER A 50 5.49 19.11 -10.60
N PHE A 51 5.99 20.24 -10.11
CA PHE A 51 6.45 20.36 -8.72
C PHE A 51 5.32 20.16 -7.71
N SER A 52 4.14 20.74 -7.94
CA SER A 52 3.00 20.63 -7.02
C SER A 52 2.49 19.20 -6.83
N VAL A 53 2.74 18.32 -7.79
CA VAL A 53 2.34 16.90 -7.75
C VAL A 53 3.53 15.93 -7.59
N SER A 54 4.68 16.42 -7.15
CA SER A 54 5.87 15.60 -6.88
C SER A 54 6.00 15.16 -5.41
N VAL A 55 5.05 15.52 -4.56
CA VAL A 55 5.07 15.20 -3.13
C VAL A 55 4.48 13.82 -2.85
N HIS A 56 4.90 13.20 -1.76
CA HIS A 56 4.55 11.81 -1.42
C HIS A 56 3.04 11.56 -1.29
N ASN A 57 2.27 12.55 -0.81
CA ASN A 57 0.83 12.45 -0.64
C ASN A 57 0.00 12.87 -1.88
N THR A 58 0.62 13.05 -3.03
CA THR A 58 -0.05 13.49 -4.26
C THR A 58 -1.23 12.58 -4.62
N ALA A 59 -1.04 11.26 -4.64
CA ALA A 59 -2.08 10.32 -5.02
C ALA A 59 -3.28 10.38 -4.07
N ALA A 60 -3.03 10.48 -2.74
CA ALA A 60 -4.09 10.65 -1.75
C ALA A 60 -4.88 11.95 -1.95
N GLY A 61 -4.17 13.07 -2.15
CA GLY A 61 -4.80 14.37 -2.39
C GLY A 61 -5.62 14.41 -3.68
N LEU A 62 -5.11 13.86 -4.77
CA LEU A 62 -5.84 13.79 -6.03
C LEU A 62 -7.07 12.87 -5.93
N CYS A 63 -6.96 11.73 -5.20
CA CYS A 63 -8.08 10.85 -4.94
C CYS A 63 -9.17 11.57 -4.15
N SER A 64 -8.81 12.28 -3.07
CA SER A 64 -9.78 13.00 -2.24
C SER A 64 -10.55 14.07 -3.05
N ILE A 65 -9.86 14.78 -3.94
CA ILE A 65 -10.49 15.76 -4.83
C ILE A 65 -11.40 15.10 -5.84
N HIS A 66 -10.93 14.03 -6.48
CA HIS A 66 -11.69 13.33 -7.53
C HIS A 66 -12.96 12.68 -7.01
N GLU A 67 -12.87 12.03 -5.86
CA GLU A 67 -13.98 11.32 -5.22
C GLU A 67 -14.84 12.22 -4.31
N GLY A 68 -14.46 13.48 -4.13
CA GLY A 68 -15.18 14.41 -3.24
C GLY A 68 -15.08 14.02 -1.76
N LEU A 69 -13.99 13.37 -1.35
CA LEU A 69 -13.77 12.90 0.01
C LEU A 69 -13.03 13.95 0.84
N ALA A 70 -13.64 14.39 1.93
CA ALA A 70 -13.08 15.44 2.81
C ALA A 70 -12.71 14.93 4.21
N GLY A 71 -12.76 13.60 4.42
CA GLY A 71 -12.44 12.94 5.68
C GLY A 71 -10.94 12.80 5.93
N TYR A 72 -10.60 11.84 6.80
CA TYR A 72 -9.22 11.48 7.10
C TYR A 72 -8.46 11.06 5.82
N SER A 73 -7.24 11.58 5.65
CA SER A 73 -6.38 11.23 4.54
C SER A 73 -4.91 11.23 4.99
N THR A 74 -4.19 10.16 4.70
CA THR A 74 -2.77 10.04 4.99
C THR A 74 -2.02 9.32 3.87
N ALA A 75 -0.69 9.51 3.86
CA ALA A 75 0.22 8.80 2.97
C ALA A 75 1.39 8.23 3.77
N ILE A 76 1.63 6.92 3.66
CA ILE A 76 2.57 6.16 4.46
C ILE A 76 3.69 5.60 3.60
N SER A 77 4.93 5.75 4.09
CA SER A 77 6.10 5.06 3.58
C SER A 77 6.90 4.47 4.74
N ALA A 78 7.11 3.17 4.72
CA ALA A 78 7.85 2.41 5.73
C ALA A 78 8.77 1.37 5.07
N GLY A 79 9.39 1.72 3.96
CA GLY A 79 10.29 0.85 3.21
C GLY A 79 9.60 -0.46 2.81
N ARG A 80 10.22 -1.59 3.17
CA ARG A 80 9.67 -2.92 2.87
C ARG A 80 8.40 -3.28 3.66
N GLU A 81 8.07 -2.52 4.67
CA GLU A 81 6.93 -2.76 5.57
C GLU A 81 5.78 -1.78 5.32
N THR A 82 5.80 -1.10 4.17
CA THR A 82 4.87 -0.01 3.84
C THR A 82 3.40 -0.47 3.84
N LEU A 83 3.09 -1.61 3.24
CA LEU A 83 1.72 -2.13 3.18
C LEU A 83 1.22 -2.53 4.57
N GLU A 84 2.06 -3.19 5.36
CA GLU A 84 1.75 -3.62 6.72
C GLU A 84 1.43 -2.43 7.62
N HIS A 85 2.23 -1.36 7.54
CA HIS A 85 1.99 -0.15 8.32
C HIS A 85 0.71 0.57 7.88
N GLY A 86 0.42 0.60 6.58
CA GLY A 86 -0.86 1.14 6.09
C GLY A 86 -2.06 0.34 6.57
N PHE A 87 -1.95 -0.99 6.59
CA PHE A 87 -3.01 -1.84 7.14
C PHE A 87 -3.19 -1.62 8.65
N LEU A 88 -2.11 -1.44 9.41
CA LEU A 88 -2.18 -1.11 10.84
C LEU A 88 -2.88 0.23 11.08
N ASP A 89 -2.60 1.24 10.25
CA ASP A 89 -3.27 2.54 10.35
C ASP A 89 -4.78 2.40 10.11
N CYS A 90 -5.17 1.73 9.02
CA CYS A 90 -6.58 1.39 8.76
C CYS A 90 -7.22 0.64 9.94
N ALA A 91 -6.56 -0.41 10.43
CA ALA A 91 -7.08 -1.20 11.55
C ALA A 91 -7.23 -0.36 12.83
N THR A 92 -6.32 0.59 13.06
CA THR A 92 -6.40 1.51 14.21
C THR A 92 -7.63 2.41 14.07
N LEU A 93 -7.80 3.09 12.94
CA LEU A 93 -8.95 3.97 12.68
C LEU A 93 -10.30 3.23 12.85
N LEU A 94 -10.38 2.01 12.30
CA LEU A 94 -11.58 1.18 12.40
C LEU A 94 -11.86 0.72 13.83
N ASN A 95 -10.84 0.28 14.58
CA ASN A 95 -11.01 -0.25 15.93
C ASN A 95 -11.24 0.84 16.98
N THR A 96 -10.70 2.04 16.79
CA THR A 96 -10.98 3.19 17.66
C THR A 96 -12.34 3.82 17.36
N GLY A 97 -12.93 3.53 16.21
CA GLY A 97 -14.19 4.12 15.76
C GLY A 97 -14.02 5.53 15.18
N GLU A 98 -12.80 5.91 14.81
CA GLU A 98 -12.53 7.16 14.10
C GLU A 98 -12.99 7.10 12.63
N ALA A 99 -13.13 5.89 12.08
CA ALA A 99 -13.72 5.64 10.78
C ALA A 99 -14.56 4.37 10.80
N ASP A 100 -15.65 4.34 10.04
CA ASP A 100 -16.46 3.14 9.81
C ASP A 100 -15.89 2.29 8.67
N GLU A 101 -15.25 2.94 7.70
CA GLU A 101 -14.58 2.34 6.56
C GLU A 101 -13.23 3.02 6.30
N ALA A 102 -12.27 2.23 5.82
CA ALA A 102 -10.96 2.73 5.42
C ALA A 102 -10.56 2.16 4.06
N LEU A 103 -10.24 3.02 3.11
CA LEU A 103 -9.68 2.65 1.82
C LEU A 103 -8.16 2.61 1.92
N LEU A 104 -7.61 1.41 1.93
CA LEU A 104 -6.19 1.17 1.84
C LEU A 104 -5.78 1.07 0.37
N VAL A 105 -4.91 1.95 -0.10
CA VAL A 105 -4.36 1.92 -1.45
C VAL A 105 -2.85 1.76 -1.36
N PHE A 106 -2.34 0.65 -1.85
CA PHE A 106 -0.90 0.45 -2.03
C PHE A 106 -0.55 0.62 -3.50
N HIS A 107 0.46 1.42 -3.77
CA HIS A 107 0.98 1.55 -5.14
C HIS A 107 2.48 1.82 -5.13
N ASP A 108 3.18 1.22 -6.07
CA ASP A 108 4.59 1.50 -6.33
C ASP A 108 4.85 1.46 -7.83
N GLU A 109 5.77 2.29 -8.28
CA GLU A 109 6.33 2.28 -9.62
C GLU A 109 7.82 1.96 -9.56
N PRO A 110 8.41 1.41 -10.62
CA PRO A 110 9.85 1.18 -10.67
C PRO A 110 10.60 2.49 -10.45
N LEU A 111 11.69 2.42 -9.68
CA LEU A 111 12.59 3.57 -9.57
C LEU A 111 13.27 3.87 -10.89
N PRO A 112 13.62 5.16 -11.16
CA PRO A 112 14.51 5.53 -12.26
C PRO A 112 15.78 4.67 -12.27
N ALA A 113 16.26 4.30 -13.45
CA ALA A 113 17.39 3.38 -13.61
C ALA A 113 18.69 3.83 -12.89
N VAL A 114 18.83 5.13 -12.63
CA VAL A 114 19.95 5.71 -11.88
C VAL A 114 20.04 5.18 -10.44
N TYR A 115 18.94 4.76 -9.86
CA TYR A 115 18.87 4.20 -8.49
C TYR A 115 19.13 2.68 -8.44
N GLY A 116 19.50 2.08 -9.56
CA GLY A 116 19.84 0.67 -9.64
C GLY A 116 18.78 -0.18 -10.33
N ARG A 117 18.97 -1.50 -10.24
CA ARG A 117 18.03 -2.45 -10.85
C ARG A 117 16.77 -2.55 -10.02
N PRO A 118 15.59 -2.70 -10.66
CA PRO A 118 14.36 -3.05 -9.96
C PRO A 118 14.58 -4.28 -9.09
N GLU A 119 13.90 -4.34 -7.95
CA GLU A 119 13.88 -5.56 -7.13
C GLU A 119 13.41 -6.75 -7.99
N PRO A 120 14.04 -7.93 -7.81
CA PRO A 120 13.63 -9.13 -8.54
C PRO A 120 12.13 -9.35 -8.34
N GLY A 121 11.39 -9.47 -9.45
CA GLY A 121 9.96 -9.72 -9.44
C GLY A 121 9.05 -8.51 -9.36
N PHE A 122 9.60 -7.33 -9.51
CA PHE A 122 8.83 -6.10 -9.70
C PHE A 122 9.04 -5.58 -11.15
N PRO A 123 8.43 -6.24 -12.16
CA PRO A 123 8.68 -5.93 -13.56
C PRO A 123 8.01 -4.63 -14.05
N GLY A 124 7.20 -4.01 -13.21
CA GLY A 124 6.42 -2.82 -13.57
C GLY A 124 5.74 -2.21 -12.37
N GLY A 125 4.87 -1.24 -12.61
CA GLY A 125 4.06 -0.65 -11.56
C GLY A 125 3.04 -1.64 -10.99
N LEU A 126 2.75 -1.53 -9.70
CA LEU A 126 1.72 -2.30 -9.00
C LEU A 126 0.82 -1.36 -8.23
N ALA A 127 -0.49 -1.59 -8.27
CA ALA A 127 -1.45 -0.95 -7.39
C ALA A 127 -2.49 -1.96 -6.89
N LEU A 128 -2.87 -1.83 -5.62
CA LEU A 128 -3.89 -2.62 -4.95
C LEU A 128 -4.74 -1.67 -4.10
N ALA A 129 -6.06 -1.81 -4.16
CA ALA A 129 -6.97 -1.12 -3.26
C ALA A 129 -7.83 -2.12 -2.49
N LEU A 130 -8.07 -1.84 -1.21
CA LEU A 130 -8.93 -2.62 -0.33
C LEU A 130 -9.82 -1.67 0.46
N LEU A 131 -11.13 -1.85 0.37
CA LEU A 131 -12.06 -1.20 1.30
C LEU A 131 -12.23 -2.08 2.53
N LEU A 132 -11.78 -1.59 3.66
CA LEU A 132 -11.73 -2.31 4.93
C LEU A 132 -12.82 -1.82 5.87
N ARG A 133 -13.41 -2.75 6.61
CA ARG A 133 -14.40 -2.54 7.67
C ARG A 133 -13.94 -3.24 8.95
N ARG A 134 -14.53 -2.88 10.08
CA ARG A 134 -14.23 -3.56 11.34
C ARG A 134 -14.58 -5.05 11.25
N ALA A 135 -13.68 -5.90 11.73
CA ALA A 135 -13.92 -7.34 11.80
C ALA A 135 -15.16 -7.68 12.64
N GLY A 136 -15.77 -8.84 12.34
CA GLY A 136 -16.95 -9.33 13.07
C GLY A 136 -18.29 -8.76 12.59
N GLN A 137 -18.32 -8.02 11.48
CA GLN A 137 -19.56 -7.50 10.88
C GLN A 137 -20.12 -8.40 9.76
N GLY A 138 -19.58 -9.59 9.61
CA GLY A 138 -19.85 -10.50 8.48
C GLY A 138 -18.99 -10.17 7.27
N GLY A 139 -18.57 -11.19 6.55
CA GLY A 139 -17.66 -11.08 5.43
C GLY A 139 -16.32 -11.73 5.70
N ASP A 140 -15.48 -11.71 4.70
CA ASP A 140 -14.13 -12.25 4.77
C ASP A 140 -13.23 -11.36 5.64
N GLU A 141 -12.33 -11.98 6.42
CA GLU A 141 -11.46 -11.24 7.34
C GLU A 141 -10.00 -11.39 6.96
N LEU A 142 -9.27 -10.27 6.97
CA LEU A 142 -7.83 -10.24 6.93
C LEU A 142 -7.28 -9.96 8.33
N ALA A 143 -6.32 -10.77 8.76
CA ALA A 143 -5.60 -10.55 10.01
C ALA A 143 -4.12 -10.38 9.75
N LEU A 144 -3.50 -9.44 10.48
CA LEU A 144 -2.07 -9.18 10.47
C LEU A 144 -1.49 -9.37 11.86
N ALA A 145 -0.50 -10.21 11.97
CA ALA A 145 0.29 -10.41 13.17
C ALA A 145 1.77 -10.16 12.87
N TRP A 146 2.52 -9.79 13.89
CA TRP A 146 3.97 -9.62 13.75
C TRP A 146 4.72 -10.11 14.97
N ARG A 147 5.99 -10.39 14.79
CA ARG A 147 6.94 -10.73 15.85
C ARG A 147 8.32 -10.18 15.52
N GLU A 148 9.14 -9.95 16.52
CA GLU A 148 10.56 -9.66 16.32
C GLU A 148 11.25 -10.85 15.66
N LYS A 149 12.21 -10.57 14.79
CA LYS A 149 13.11 -11.60 14.28
C LYS A 149 14.02 -12.03 15.42
N ALA A 150 13.82 -13.21 15.96
CA ALA A 150 14.78 -13.83 16.88
C ALA A 150 15.95 -14.38 16.06
N GLY A 151 17.20 -14.17 16.52
CA GLY A 151 18.44 -14.58 15.87
C GLY A 151 18.36 -15.75 14.88
N ASP A 152 18.94 -16.91 15.14
CA ASP A 152 18.97 -18.05 14.19
C ASP A 152 17.61 -18.74 13.92
N GLU A 153 16.54 -18.46 14.66
CA GLU A 153 15.21 -19.08 14.44
C GLU A 153 14.45 -18.52 13.22
N ALA A 154 14.99 -17.53 12.54
CA ALA A 154 14.40 -16.98 11.31
C ALA A 154 14.26 -18.02 10.17
N GLN A 155 14.89 -19.19 10.30
CA GLN A 155 15.00 -20.21 9.23
C GLN A 155 13.88 -21.26 9.18
N ASN A 156 13.02 -21.40 10.19
CA ASN A 156 12.10 -22.54 10.34
C ASN A 156 10.62 -22.28 10.06
N LEU A 157 10.24 -21.13 9.52
CA LEU A 157 8.94 -21.02 8.87
C LEU A 157 9.16 -21.20 7.36
N PRO A 158 8.27 -21.91 6.65
CA PRO A 158 8.39 -21.96 5.21
C PRO A 158 8.48 -20.51 4.73
N GLU A 159 9.64 -20.14 4.22
CA GLU A 159 9.71 -18.92 3.43
C GLU A 159 8.63 -19.10 2.36
N PRO A 160 7.67 -18.16 2.25
CA PRO A 160 6.85 -18.18 1.06
C PRO A 160 7.86 -18.20 -0.09
N GLU A 161 7.68 -19.12 -1.02
CA GLU A 161 8.50 -19.11 -2.22
C GLU A 161 8.74 -17.66 -2.60
N PRO A 162 9.96 -17.26 -2.96
CA PRO A 162 10.22 -15.90 -3.35
C PRO A 162 9.31 -15.62 -4.55
N CYS A 163 8.05 -15.37 -4.22
CA CYS A 163 7.13 -14.84 -5.17
C CYS A 163 7.70 -13.46 -5.41
N ALA A 164 8.29 -13.35 -6.57
CA ALA A 164 8.84 -12.14 -7.11
C ALA A 164 7.87 -10.93 -7.09
N ILE A 165 6.75 -11.07 -6.44
CA ILE A 165 5.71 -10.09 -6.27
C ILE A 165 5.71 -9.68 -4.80
N THR A 166 5.97 -8.42 -4.57
CA THR A 166 5.89 -7.61 -3.37
C THR A 166 4.83 -8.05 -2.33
N GLN A 167 4.81 -7.41 -1.16
CA GLN A 167 3.81 -7.56 -0.10
C GLN A 167 2.37 -7.59 -0.64
N ALA A 168 2.03 -6.71 -1.59
CA ALA A 168 0.71 -6.68 -2.23
C ALA A 168 0.38 -7.98 -2.97
N GLY A 169 1.37 -8.65 -3.56
CA GLY A 169 1.19 -9.96 -4.17
C GLY A 169 0.85 -11.05 -3.15
N ASN A 170 1.40 -10.99 -1.94
CA ASN A 170 1.04 -11.89 -0.86
C ASN A 170 -0.42 -11.69 -0.44
N VAL A 171 -0.85 -10.44 -0.24
CA VAL A 171 -2.24 -10.13 0.07
C VAL A 171 -3.17 -10.58 -1.06
N LEU A 172 -2.81 -10.34 -2.32
CA LEU A 172 -3.60 -10.80 -3.46
C LEU A 172 -3.73 -12.33 -3.51
N ARG A 173 -2.68 -13.08 -3.15
CA ARG A 173 -2.76 -14.57 -3.04
C ARG A 173 -3.75 -15.01 -1.97
N LEU A 174 -3.80 -14.32 -0.84
CA LEU A 174 -4.80 -14.58 0.21
C LEU A 174 -6.21 -14.29 -0.30
N LEU A 175 -6.45 -13.12 -0.85
CA LEU A 175 -7.75 -12.71 -1.37
C LEU A 175 -8.25 -13.61 -2.50
N THR A 176 -7.35 -14.13 -3.34
CA THR A 176 -7.68 -15.10 -4.40
C THR A 176 -7.71 -16.55 -3.93
N ARG A 177 -7.65 -16.78 -2.61
CA ARG A 177 -7.68 -18.10 -1.96
C ARG A 177 -6.61 -19.08 -2.48
N ARG A 178 -5.46 -18.55 -2.92
CA ARG A 178 -4.29 -19.35 -3.32
C ARG A 178 -3.39 -19.67 -2.13
N ALA A 179 -3.66 -19.07 -0.98
CA ALA A 179 -3.01 -19.33 0.29
C ALA A 179 -3.93 -18.87 1.42
N ASP A 180 -3.92 -19.53 2.57
CA ASP A 180 -4.65 -19.13 3.77
C ASP A 180 -3.76 -18.26 4.68
N ARG A 181 -2.45 -18.32 4.48
CA ARG A 181 -1.46 -17.60 5.26
C ARG A 181 -0.23 -17.28 4.43
N CYS A 182 0.28 -16.05 4.56
CA CYS A 182 1.53 -15.60 3.94
C CYS A 182 2.39 -14.86 4.96
N GLY A 183 3.72 -14.95 4.80
CA GLY A 183 4.66 -14.21 5.63
C GLY A 183 5.48 -13.22 4.83
N HIS A 184 5.89 -12.13 5.47
CA HIS A 184 6.81 -11.14 4.91
C HIS A 184 7.89 -10.81 5.95
N GLY A 185 9.15 -10.80 5.54
CA GLY A 185 10.27 -10.38 6.37
C GLY A 185 10.59 -8.91 6.15
N GLY A 186 10.25 -8.05 7.11
CA GLY A 186 10.74 -6.69 7.18
C GLY A 186 12.18 -6.61 7.72
N ASP A 187 12.66 -5.44 8.08
CA ASP A 187 14.03 -5.26 8.59
C ASP A 187 14.22 -5.86 9.99
N ARG A 188 13.31 -5.61 10.90
CA ARG A 188 13.35 -6.11 12.28
C ARG A 188 12.19 -7.03 12.63
N LEU A 189 11.09 -6.92 11.91
CA LEU A 189 9.86 -7.65 12.17
C LEU A 189 9.65 -8.73 11.12
N ARG A 190 8.95 -9.77 11.51
CA ARG A 190 8.35 -10.74 10.61
C ARG A 190 6.85 -10.57 10.68
N TRP A 191 6.26 -10.24 9.55
CA TRP A 191 4.84 -10.03 9.37
C TRP A 191 4.17 -11.31 8.89
N ILE A 192 2.96 -11.55 9.36
CA ILE A 192 2.18 -12.74 9.05
C ILE A 192 0.76 -12.29 8.74
N TRP A 193 0.40 -12.44 7.49
CA TRP A 193 -0.94 -12.24 7.00
C TRP A 193 -1.72 -13.54 7.06
N SER A 194 -2.98 -13.51 7.46
CA SER A 194 -3.91 -14.63 7.38
C SER A 194 -5.28 -14.18 6.89
N TYR A 195 -5.95 -15.08 6.18
CA TYR A 195 -7.26 -14.87 5.61
C TYR A 195 -8.24 -15.86 6.23
N HIS A 196 -9.40 -15.38 6.63
CA HIS A 196 -10.49 -16.15 7.19
C HIS A 196 -11.74 -15.87 6.37
N ALA A 197 -12.24 -16.90 5.68
CA ALA A 197 -13.48 -16.79 4.92
C ALA A 197 -14.67 -16.62 5.88
N ALA A 198 -15.67 -15.85 5.46
CA ALA A 198 -16.94 -15.80 6.15
C ALA A 198 -17.54 -17.22 6.24
N ALA A 199 -18.16 -17.54 7.37
CA ALA A 199 -18.81 -18.83 7.64
C ALA A 199 -20.14 -18.94 6.90
#